data_482680596d0ebf299dde5bfd7ff51f9f
#
_entry.id   482680596d0ebf299dde5bfd7ff51f9f
#
_cell.length_a   1.000
_cell.length_b   1.000
_cell.length_c   1.000
_cell.angle_alpha   90.00
_cell.angle_beta   90.00
_cell.angle_gamma   90.00
#
_symmetry.space_group_name_H-M   'P 1'
#
loop_
_entity.id
_entity.type
_entity.pdbx_description
1 polymer ?
#
loop_
_entity_poly.entity_id
_entity_poly.type
_entity_poly.pdbx_seq_one_letter_code
_entity_poly.pdbx_strand_id
1 'polypeptide(L)'
;MPLILASGSPRRKQWLESLSIPFEIMAPDIDETPTEAEDPVDLVLRLAKGKADLISAANPGRWVLAADTTVAVDHHTLNKPIDVEDAVRMLLLIQGRRHEVHTGMCLRRDQNVYAFVDTAEVFLRPLSEEIGRAHV
;
A
#
# COMPACT_ATOMS: atom_id res chain seq x y z
N MET A 1 -15.27 -8.02 -19.26
CA MET A 1 -13.87 -7.58 -19.37
C MET A 1 -13.15 -7.83 -18.04
N PRO A 2 -11.87 -8.22 -18.06
CA PRO A 2 -11.15 -8.47 -16.82
C PRO A 2 -11.04 -7.22 -15.94
N LEU A 3 -10.91 -7.44 -14.65
CA LEU A 3 -10.57 -6.40 -13.69
C LEU A 3 -9.18 -5.84 -14.01
N ILE A 4 -8.99 -4.55 -13.85
CA ILE A 4 -7.66 -3.93 -13.95
C ILE A 4 -7.11 -3.76 -12.53
N LEU A 5 -5.92 -4.34 -12.28
CA LEU A 5 -5.17 -4.09 -11.05
C LEU A 5 -4.22 -2.91 -11.30
N ALA A 6 -4.52 -1.77 -10.69
CA ALA A 6 -3.72 -0.55 -10.80
C ALA A 6 -2.61 -0.57 -9.75
N SER A 7 -1.66 -1.52 -9.89
CA SER A 7 -0.60 -1.71 -8.92
C SER A 7 0.59 -2.41 -9.54
N GLY A 8 1.80 -2.00 -9.17
CA GLY A 8 3.03 -2.72 -9.49
C GLY A 8 3.45 -3.74 -8.43
N SER A 9 2.64 -3.94 -7.38
CA SER A 9 2.99 -4.83 -6.27
C SER A 9 2.87 -6.31 -6.66
N PRO A 10 3.96 -7.10 -6.60
CA PRO A 10 3.89 -8.55 -6.85
C PRO A 10 3.00 -9.27 -5.84
N ARG A 11 2.90 -8.78 -4.61
CA ARG A 11 2.09 -9.39 -3.57
C ARG A 11 0.59 -9.30 -3.90
N ARG A 12 0.14 -8.15 -4.38
CA ARG A 12 -1.26 -7.96 -4.78
C ARG A 12 -1.60 -8.77 -6.00
N LYS A 13 -0.68 -8.89 -6.95
CA LYS A 13 -0.82 -9.77 -8.10
C LYS A 13 -1.03 -11.21 -7.67
N GLN A 14 -0.18 -11.71 -6.76
CA GLN A 14 -0.28 -13.07 -6.23
C GLN A 14 -1.61 -13.30 -5.51
N TRP A 15 -2.07 -12.32 -4.76
CA TRP A 15 -3.34 -12.40 -4.05
C TRP A 15 -4.51 -12.59 -5.01
N LEU A 16 -4.59 -11.80 -6.08
CA LEU A 16 -5.64 -11.95 -7.10
C LEU A 16 -5.51 -13.28 -7.84
N GLU A 17 -4.30 -13.73 -8.16
CA GLU A 17 -4.07 -15.04 -8.77
C GLU A 17 -4.61 -16.16 -7.88
N SER A 18 -4.42 -16.06 -6.56
CA SER A 18 -4.91 -17.07 -5.62
C SER A 18 -6.44 -17.16 -5.57
N LEU A 19 -7.13 -16.06 -5.88
CA LEU A 19 -8.59 -16.02 -5.94
C LEU A 19 -9.15 -16.46 -7.28
N SER A 20 -8.30 -16.77 -8.26
CA SER A 20 -8.68 -17.15 -9.62
C SER A 20 -9.54 -16.09 -10.33
N ILE A 21 -9.32 -14.82 -10.01
CA ILE A 21 -10.01 -13.69 -10.64
C ILE A 21 -9.20 -13.27 -11.87
N PRO A 22 -9.82 -13.23 -13.08
CA PRO A 22 -9.13 -12.69 -14.25
C PRO A 22 -8.82 -11.20 -14.07
N PHE A 23 -7.58 -10.80 -14.35
CA PHE A 23 -7.18 -9.40 -14.23
C PHE A 23 -6.05 -9.04 -15.18
N GLU A 24 -5.94 -7.75 -15.46
CA GLU A 24 -4.81 -7.14 -16.18
C GLU A 24 -4.10 -6.18 -15.24
N ILE A 25 -2.79 -6.05 -15.40
CA ILE A 25 -2.00 -5.11 -14.58
C ILE A 25 -1.74 -3.84 -15.38
N MET A 26 -2.07 -2.69 -14.78
CA MET A 26 -1.72 -1.37 -15.31
C MET A 26 -1.21 -0.53 -14.13
N ALA A 27 0.12 -0.47 -13.95
CA ALA A 27 0.71 0.27 -12.85
C ALA A 27 0.69 1.76 -13.14
N PRO A 28 -0.02 2.57 -12.33
CA PRO A 28 -0.03 4.03 -12.53
C PRO A 28 1.25 4.65 -12.01
N ASP A 29 1.67 5.73 -12.64
CA ASP A 29 2.76 6.57 -12.16
C ASP A 29 2.15 7.83 -11.54
N ILE A 30 2.09 7.86 -10.22
CA ILE A 30 1.61 9.00 -9.46
C ILE A 30 2.63 9.39 -8.40
N ASP A 31 2.57 10.65 -7.97
CA ASP A 31 3.40 11.13 -6.87
C ASP A 31 2.89 10.53 -5.55
N GLU A 32 3.70 9.66 -4.95
CA GLU A 32 3.36 8.99 -3.70
C GLU A 32 3.90 9.74 -2.46
N THR A 33 4.46 10.93 -2.65
CA THR A 33 5.00 11.73 -1.56
C THR A 33 3.89 12.16 -0.59
N PRO A 34 4.03 11.89 0.73
CA PRO A 34 3.08 12.40 1.70
C PRO A 34 3.07 13.92 1.71
N THR A 35 1.90 14.52 1.90
CA THR A 35 1.81 15.95 2.15
C THR A 35 2.24 16.23 3.60
N GLU A 36 2.65 17.47 3.89
CA GLU A 36 3.04 17.85 5.23
C GLU A 36 1.90 17.59 6.22
N ALA A 37 2.21 16.93 7.33
CA ALA A 37 1.25 16.57 8.38
C ALA A 37 0.08 15.68 7.93
N GLU A 38 0.20 15.00 6.80
CA GLU A 38 -0.82 14.07 6.35
C GLU A 38 -0.86 12.82 7.23
N ASP A 39 -2.07 12.50 7.76
CA ASP A 39 -2.28 11.28 8.54
C ASP A 39 -2.06 10.05 7.65
N PRO A 40 -1.43 8.96 8.17
CA PRO A 40 -1.21 7.74 7.39
C PRO A 40 -2.48 7.13 6.77
N VAL A 41 -3.61 7.20 7.46
CA VAL A 41 -4.90 6.73 6.94
C VAL A 41 -5.34 7.56 5.73
N ASP A 42 -5.22 8.87 5.83
CA ASP A 42 -5.58 9.78 4.72
C ASP A 42 -4.63 9.59 3.54
N LEU A 43 -3.36 9.35 3.82
CA LEU A 43 -2.34 9.12 2.78
C LEU A 43 -2.70 7.88 1.93
N VAL A 44 -2.94 6.73 2.56
CA VAL A 44 -3.22 5.50 1.80
C VAL A 44 -4.54 5.58 1.04
N LEU A 45 -5.52 6.26 1.59
CA LEU A 45 -6.81 6.45 0.93
C LEU A 45 -6.64 7.37 -0.30
N ARG A 46 -5.93 8.48 -0.14
CA ARG A 46 -5.66 9.41 -1.24
C ARG A 46 -4.88 8.72 -2.37
N LEU A 47 -3.85 7.96 -2.04
CA LEU A 47 -3.03 7.27 -3.03
C LEU A 47 -3.81 6.18 -3.75
N ALA A 48 -4.62 5.40 -3.04
CA ALA A 48 -5.47 4.37 -3.66
C ALA A 48 -6.48 5.00 -4.63
N LYS A 49 -7.15 6.06 -4.20
CA LYS A 49 -8.09 6.79 -5.07
C LYS A 49 -7.39 7.41 -6.28
N GLY A 50 -6.23 8.02 -6.09
CA GLY A 50 -5.48 8.64 -7.19
C GLY A 50 -5.05 7.62 -8.24
N LYS A 51 -4.58 6.46 -7.82
CA LYS A 51 -4.22 5.36 -8.72
C LYS A 51 -5.44 4.88 -9.51
N ALA A 52 -6.57 4.66 -8.82
CA ALA A 52 -7.79 4.21 -9.46
C ALA A 52 -8.34 5.26 -10.44
N ASP A 53 -8.30 6.54 -10.07
CA ASP A 53 -8.76 7.63 -10.92
C ASP A 53 -7.99 7.69 -12.23
N LEU A 54 -6.67 7.63 -12.14
CA LEU A 54 -5.80 7.73 -13.32
C LEU A 54 -6.07 6.60 -14.32
N ILE A 55 -6.13 5.37 -13.82
CA ILE A 55 -6.35 4.20 -14.67
C ILE A 55 -7.79 4.13 -15.18
N SER A 56 -8.77 4.48 -14.36
CA SER A 56 -10.18 4.47 -14.75
C SER A 56 -10.46 5.49 -15.86
N ALA A 57 -9.86 6.68 -15.79
CA ALA A 57 -10.03 7.71 -16.82
C ALA A 57 -9.57 7.22 -18.20
N ALA A 58 -8.52 6.40 -18.24
CA ALA A 58 -7.99 5.84 -19.49
C ALA A 58 -8.70 4.56 -19.93
N ASN A 59 -9.59 3.99 -19.10
CA ASN A 59 -10.25 2.70 -19.36
C ASN A 59 -11.75 2.77 -19.01
N PRO A 60 -12.54 3.54 -19.75
CA PRO A 60 -13.97 3.68 -19.48
C PRO A 60 -14.70 2.31 -19.45
N GLY A 61 -15.66 2.19 -18.55
CA GLY A 61 -16.49 0.99 -18.43
C GLY A 61 -15.82 -0.21 -17.76
N ARG A 62 -14.56 -0.08 -17.34
CA ARG A 62 -13.81 -1.17 -16.73
C ARG A 62 -13.72 -1.00 -15.21
N TRP A 63 -13.78 -2.11 -14.49
CA TRP A 63 -13.49 -2.12 -13.06
C TRP A 63 -11.99 -2.02 -12.83
N VAL A 64 -11.60 -1.10 -11.94
CA VAL A 64 -10.22 -0.84 -11.55
C VAL A 64 -10.10 -1.00 -10.05
N LEU A 65 -9.15 -1.82 -9.61
CA LEU A 65 -8.81 -1.99 -8.19
C LEU A 65 -7.44 -1.40 -7.94
N ALA A 66 -7.36 -0.49 -7.00
CA ALA A 66 -6.11 0.10 -6.54
C ALA A 66 -5.98 -0.04 -5.03
N ALA A 67 -4.77 -0.11 -4.56
CA ALA A 67 -4.48 -0.15 -3.14
C ALA A 67 -3.14 0.50 -2.84
N ASP A 68 -2.99 0.99 -1.61
CA ASP A 68 -1.74 1.47 -1.08
C ASP A 68 -1.61 1.06 0.37
N THR A 69 -0.39 0.74 0.80
CA THR A 69 -0.13 0.28 2.16
C THR A 69 1.01 1.09 2.75
N THR A 70 0.86 1.53 3.99
CA THR A 70 1.91 2.20 4.73
C THR A 70 2.02 1.67 6.14
N VAL A 71 3.21 1.80 6.72
CA VAL A 71 3.49 1.46 8.11
C VAL A 71 3.61 2.76 8.90
N ALA A 72 3.00 2.82 10.07
CA ALA A 72 3.05 3.99 10.93
C ALA A 72 3.43 3.62 12.36
N VAL A 73 4.26 4.44 12.97
CA VAL A 73 4.63 4.36 14.39
C VAL A 73 4.28 5.70 15.02
N ASP A 74 3.46 5.68 16.08
CA ASP A 74 3.01 6.90 16.77
C ASP A 74 2.42 7.93 15.79
N HIS A 75 1.60 7.46 14.83
CA HIS A 75 0.98 8.26 13.77
C HIS A 75 1.95 8.88 12.77
N HIS A 76 3.21 8.47 12.78
CA HIS A 76 4.21 8.89 11.78
C HIS A 76 4.40 7.80 10.73
N THR A 77 4.24 8.18 9.48
CA THR A 77 4.44 7.27 8.35
C THR A 77 5.91 6.91 8.21
N LEU A 78 6.20 5.60 8.07
CA LEU A 78 7.50 5.12 7.65
C LEU A 78 7.52 5.00 6.13
N ASN A 79 8.44 5.69 5.48
CA ASN A 79 8.59 5.63 4.02
C ASN A 79 9.19 4.29 3.59
N LYS A 80 9.11 3.99 2.30
CA LYS A 80 9.77 2.81 1.76
C LYS A 80 11.29 2.92 1.97
N PRO A 81 11.97 1.82 2.38
CA PRO A 81 13.41 1.86 2.55
C PRO A 81 14.12 2.11 1.21
N ILE A 82 15.18 2.91 1.25
CA ILE A 82 15.98 3.22 0.06
C ILE A 82 17.10 2.21 -0.17
N ASP A 83 17.52 1.50 0.88
CA ASP A 83 18.54 0.46 0.83
C ASP A 83 18.39 -0.49 2.03
N VAL A 84 19.27 -1.48 2.14
CA VAL A 84 19.26 -2.46 3.22
C VAL A 84 19.48 -1.81 4.58
N GLU A 85 20.39 -0.84 4.67
CA GLU A 85 20.68 -0.15 5.93
C GLU A 85 19.48 0.66 6.41
N ASP A 86 18.76 1.30 5.50
CA ASP A 86 17.53 2.03 5.82
C ASP A 86 16.43 1.08 6.29
N ALA A 87 16.29 -0.07 5.65
CA ALA A 87 15.33 -1.10 6.07
C ALA A 87 15.65 -1.65 7.47
N VAL A 88 16.92 -1.88 7.77
CA VAL A 88 17.37 -2.28 9.12
C VAL A 88 17.03 -1.20 10.14
N ARG A 89 17.29 0.05 9.83
CA ARG A 89 16.95 1.19 10.69
C ARG A 89 15.45 1.21 11.01
N MET A 90 14.61 0.98 10.00
CA MET A 90 13.16 0.94 10.20
C MET A 90 12.73 -0.22 11.09
N LEU A 91 13.29 -1.42 10.88
CA LEU A 91 13.01 -2.58 11.73
C LEU A 91 13.42 -2.34 13.19
N LEU A 92 14.58 -1.74 13.41
CA LEU A 92 15.06 -1.41 14.75
C LEU A 92 14.17 -0.35 15.42
N LEU A 93 13.62 0.57 14.63
CA LEU A 93 12.71 1.60 15.15
C LEU A 93 11.40 1.00 15.67
N ILE A 94 10.86 0.00 14.98
CA ILE A 94 9.56 -0.59 15.33
C ILE A 94 9.66 -1.81 16.25
N GLN A 95 10.88 -2.33 16.49
CA GLN A 95 11.05 -3.49 17.36
C GLN A 95 10.62 -3.19 18.81
N GLY A 96 10.00 -4.18 19.45
CA GLY A 96 9.54 -4.05 20.84
C GLY A 96 8.42 -3.05 21.02
N ARG A 97 7.76 -2.61 19.93
CA ARG A 97 6.72 -1.60 19.94
C ARG A 97 5.53 -2.05 19.11
N ARG A 98 4.39 -1.44 19.39
CA ARG A 98 3.25 -1.52 18.47
C ARG A 98 3.47 -0.56 17.31
N HIS A 99 3.11 -1.03 16.14
CA HIS A 99 2.99 -0.17 14.96
C HIS A 99 1.71 -0.53 14.22
N GLU A 100 1.32 0.33 13.31
CA GLU A 100 0.11 0.15 12.54
C GLU A 100 0.45 -0.07 11.07
N VAL A 101 -0.32 -0.92 10.42
CA VAL A 101 -0.26 -1.10 8.97
C VAL A 101 -1.62 -0.67 8.42
N HIS A 102 -1.62 0.39 7.62
CA HIS A 102 -2.82 0.91 6.99
C HIS A 102 -2.83 0.55 5.51
N THR A 103 -3.93 0.01 5.04
CA THR A 103 -4.13 -0.29 3.63
C THR A 103 -5.36 0.44 3.13
N GLY A 104 -5.16 1.35 2.19
CA GLY A 104 -6.23 2.00 1.47
C GLY A 104 -6.57 1.19 0.23
N MET A 105 -7.84 1.02 -0.06
CA MET A 105 -8.33 0.31 -1.24
C MET A 105 -9.38 1.15 -1.95
N CYS A 106 -9.34 1.11 -3.27
CA CYS A 106 -10.35 1.77 -4.10
C CYS A 106 -10.72 0.87 -5.26
N LEU A 107 -12.02 0.57 -5.36
CA LEU A 107 -12.61 -0.13 -6.49
C LEU A 107 -13.47 0.86 -7.24
N ARG A 108 -13.21 1.03 -8.52
CA ARG A 108 -13.87 2.07 -9.32
C ARG A 108 -14.24 1.56 -10.72
N ARG A 109 -15.43 1.96 -11.15
CA ARG A 109 -15.84 1.88 -12.56
C ARG A 109 -16.58 3.17 -12.89
N ASP A 110 -15.99 4.00 -13.77
CA ASP A 110 -16.52 5.31 -14.16
C ASP A 110 -16.81 6.17 -12.92
N GLN A 111 -18.07 6.51 -12.64
CA GLN A 111 -18.47 7.32 -11.49
C GLN A 111 -18.78 6.50 -10.22
N ASN A 112 -18.75 5.18 -10.31
CA ASN A 112 -18.99 4.31 -9.16
C ASN A 112 -17.67 4.08 -8.43
N VAL A 113 -17.55 4.63 -7.23
CA VAL A 113 -16.31 4.57 -6.43
C VAL A 113 -16.61 3.98 -5.06
N TYR A 114 -15.87 2.94 -4.71
CA TYR A 114 -15.92 2.29 -3.40
C TYR A 114 -14.52 2.34 -2.81
N ALA A 115 -14.36 3.05 -1.71
CA ALA A 115 -13.05 3.21 -1.09
C ALA A 115 -13.14 3.03 0.42
N PHE A 116 -12.12 2.39 1.00
CA PHE A 116 -12.03 2.18 2.43
C PHE A 116 -10.58 1.99 2.87
N VAL A 117 -10.36 2.05 4.17
CA VAL A 117 -9.06 1.80 4.79
C VAL A 117 -9.20 0.69 5.81
N ASP A 118 -8.30 -0.27 5.76
CA ASP A 118 -8.14 -1.30 6.77
C ASP A 118 -6.88 -1.02 7.59
N THR A 119 -6.98 -1.17 8.91
CA THR A 119 -5.86 -0.93 9.82
C THR A 119 -5.60 -2.17 10.65
N ALA A 120 -4.35 -2.62 10.65
CA ALA A 120 -3.89 -3.70 11.50
C ALA A 120 -2.89 -3.16 12.52
N GLU A 121 -3.04 -3.54 13.78
CA GLU A 121 -2.02 -3.29 14.80
C GLU A 121 -1.09 -4.49 14.85
N VAL A 122 0.22 -4.22 14.84
CA VAL A 122 1.25 -5.23 14.83
C VAL A 122 2.24 -4.94 15.94
N PHE A 123 2.65 -5.97 16.65
CA PHE A 123 3.73 -5.87 17.63
C PHE A 123 4.90 -6.70 17.12
N LEU A 124 6.02 -6.05 16.90
CA LEU A 124 7.25 -6.70 16.51
C LEU A 124 8.07 -6.97 17.79
N ARG A 125 8.37 -8.24 18.06
CA ARG A 125 9.23 -8.58 19.18
C ARG A 125 10.62 -7.95 19.00
N PRO A 126 11.35 -7.66 20.10
CA PRO A 126 12.70 -7.11 19.99
C PRO A 126 13.60 -7.98 19.13
N LEU A 127 14.36 -7.33 18.23
CA LEU A 127 15.29 -7.98 17.32
C LEU A 127 16.71 -7.46 17.56
N SER A 128 17.70 -8.32 17.32
CA SER A 128 19.07 -7.84 17.15
C SER A 128 19.24 -7.26 15.75
N GLU A 129 20.27 -6.44 15.56
CA GLU A 129 20.58 -5.90 14.24
C GLU A 129 20.83 -7.02 13.23
N GLU A 130 21.52 -8.09 13.66
CA GLU A 130 21.80 -9.25 12.83
C GLU A 130 20.52 -9.95 12.36
N ILE A 131 19.56 -10.16 13.28
CA ILE A 131 18.27 -10.75 12.92
C ILE A 131 17.49 -9.82 11.99
N GLY A 132 17.53 -8.50 12.24
CA GLY A 132 16.88 -7.52 11.38
C GLY A 132 17.40 -7.58 9.95
N ARG A 133 18.71 -7.69 9.76
CA ARG A 133 19.33 -7.83 8.44
C ARG A 133 18.89 -9.09 7.73
N ALA A 134 18.73 -10.19 8.45
CA ALA A 134 18.31 -11.46 7.86
C ALA A 134 16.88 -11.43 7.30
N HIS A 135 16.04 -10.48 7.73
CA HIS A 135 14.64 -10.36 7.34
C HIS A 135 14.37 -9.24 6.31
N VAL A 136 15.39 -8.57 5.85
CA VAL A 136 15.28 -7.44 4.92
C VAL A 136 15.36 -7.86 3.45
#